data_222f09f076f5a51917c851173f27dabf
#
_entry.id   222f09f076f5a51917c851173f27dabf
#
_cell.length_a   1.000
_cell.length_b   1.000
_cell.length_c   1.000
_cell.angle_alpha   90.00
_cell.angle_beta   90.00
_cell.angle_gamma   90.00
#
_symmetry.space_group_name_H-M   'P 1'
#
loop_
_entity.id
_entity.type
_entity.pdbx_description
1 polymer ?
#
loop_
_entity_poly.entity_id
_entity_poly.type
_entity_poly.pdbx_seq_one_letter_code
_entity_poly.pdbx_strand_id
1 'polypeptide(L)'
;MKALFRNAYVYENGKMNKRDMFFDGASLSVSEGDVSVFAPSFVIDNVLIIPGLCDVHVHLREPGFCYKETIASGSLASARGGYTAVCAMPNLNPTPDSRENLDLQLDIIKRDALISVIPYGTITKGEAGESLADMEEMAKDVCGFSDDGRGVQNEDMMRQAMLKAKSLGKMIVAHCEDNSLLRGGYIHDGEYARTRGHRGICSESEWGPIQRDMELVRETGCAYHVCHISTKESVDIIRRAKAEGLDVTCETGPHYILLDDSHLQEHGRFKMNPPLRSPEDREAILQGVLDGTIDMIATDHAPHSAEEKSRGLEKSAMGVVGIETAFPLLYTNLVMTGIMSLEGLVKIMCDAPRSRFGITTDPGFTVFKVDEKYKIDPTDFVSMGKATPFEGDEVYGKCLLTVYNGKIVYSDIDNFAEEK
;
A
#
# COMPACT_ATOMS: atom_id res chain seq x y z
N MET A 1 -7.33 -17.95 -22.51
CA MET A 1 -8.53 -17.11 -22.50
C MET A 1 -8.37 -15.99 -23.50
N LYS A 2 -9.39 -15.68 -24.33
CA LYS A 2 -9.40 -14.53 -25.24
C LYS A 2 -10.59 -13.64 -24.90
N ALA A 3 -10.39 -12.33 -24.80
CA ALA A 3 -11.45 -11.40 -24.45
C ALA A 3 -11.43 -10.17 -25.34
N LEU A 4 -12.64 -9.66 -25.67
CA LEU A 4 -12.85 -8.38 -26.31
C LEU A 4 -13.43 -7.41 -25.28
N PHE A 5 -12.71 -6.32 -25.00
CA PHE A 5 -13.15 -5.25 -24.14
C PHE A 5 -13.65 -4.10 -25.02
N ARG A 6 -14.98 -3.91 -25.09
CA ARG A 6 -15.59 -2.84 -25.89
C ARG A 6 -15.74 -1.58 -25.06
N ASN A 7 -15.58 -0.45 -25.74
CA ASN A 7 -15.68 0.88 -25.11
C ASN A 7 -14.78 1.01 -23.84
N ALA A 8 -13.61 0.34 -23.86
CA ALA A 8 -12.69 0.37 -22.73
C ALA A 8 -12.06 1.76 -22.57
N TYR A 9 -11.96 2.21 -21.32
CA TYR A 9 -11.14 3.35 -20.95
C TYR A 9 -9.72 2.84 -20.72
N VAL A 10 -8.77 3.25 -21.57
CA VAL A 10 -7.38 2.78 -21.55
C VAL A 10 -6.45 3.92 -21.17
N TYR A 11 -5.65 3.71 -20.13
CA TYR A 11 -4.63 4.66 -19.71
C TYR A 11 -3.36 4.49 -20.55
N GLU A 12 -2.99 5.51 -21.30
CA GLU A 12 -1.79 5.51 -22.12
C GLU A 12 -1.14 6.91 -22.10
N ASN A 13 0.16 6.95 -21.82
CA ASN A 13 0.94 8.19 -21.81
C ASN A 13 0.31 9.32 -20.94
N GLY A 14 -0.19 8.96 -19.76
CA GLY A 14 -0.78 9.91 -18.82
C GLY A 14 -2.20 10.37 -19.15
N LYS A 15 -2.89 9.74 -20.10
CA LYS A 15 -4.25 10.11 -20.53
C LYS A 15 -5.15 8.91 -20.70
N MET A 16 -6.44 9.12 -20.45
CA MET A 16 -7.48 8.15 -20.74
C MET A 16 -7.96 8.26 -22.19
N ASN A 17 -7.97 7.13 -22.89
CA ASN A 17 -8.51 6.98 -24.24
C ASN A 17 -9.61 5.96 -24.26
N LYS A 18 -10.68 6.21 -25.03
CA LYS A 18 -11.77 5.23 -25.18
C LYS A 18 -11.61 4.47 -26.48
N ARG A 19 -11.50 3.12 -26.41
CA ARG A 19 -11.33 2.25 -27.57
C ARG A 19 -11.69 0.80 -27.27
N ASP A 20 -11.84 0.01 -28.32
CA ASP A 20 -11.99 -1.44 -28.18
C ASP A 20 -10.61 -2.11 -28.11
N MET A 21 -10.44 -3.03 -27.15
CA MET A 21 -9.19 -3.75 -26.94
C MET A 21 -9.41 -5.25 -27.01
N PHE A 22 -8.49 -5.95 -27.67
CA PHE A 22 -8.48 -7.41 -27.74
C PHE A 22 -7.35 -7.96 -26.90
N PHE A 23 -7.68 -8.92 -26.02
CA PHE A 23 -6.74 -9.71 -25.23
C PHE A 23 -6.64 -11.11 -25.81
N ASP A 24 -5.44 -11.53 -26.22
CA ASP A 24 -5.19 -12.82 -26.85
C ASP A 24 -4.84 -13.95 -25.86
N GLY A 25 -4.73 -13.64 -24.59
CA GLY A 25 -4.34 -14.52 -23.50
C GLY A 25 -2.99 -14.16 -22.86
N ALA A 26 -2.25 -13.22 -23.48
CA ALA A 26 -0.95 -12.74 -22.98
C ALA A 26 -0.80 -11.22 -23.13
N SER A 27 -1.29 -10.64 -24.22
CA SER A 27 -1.10 -9.24 -24.58
C SER A 27 -2.41 -8.56 -24.98
N LEU A 28 -2.42 -7.23 -24.85
CA LEU A 28 -3.50 -6.35 -25.32
C LEU A 28 -3.11 -5.72 -26.66
N SER A 29 -4.08 -5.65 -27.56
CA SER A 29 -3.96 -4.92 -28.82
C SER A 29 -5.23 -4.10 -29.08
N VAL A 30 -5.10 -3.00 -29.82
CA VAL A 30 -6.25 -2.23 -30.30
C VAL A 30 -7.03 -3.11 -31.26
N SER A 31 -8.35 -3.24 -31.06
CA SER A 31 -9.21 -3.96 -31.98
C SER A 31 -9.68 -3.01 -33.07
N GLU A 32 -9.10 -3.16 -34.28
CA GLU A 32 -9.50 -2.41 -35.48
C GLU A 32 -10.21 -3.35 -36.45
N GLY A 33 -11.43 -3.01 -36.87
CA GLY A 33 -12.18 -3.72 -37.91
C GLY A 33 -13.11 -4.81 -37.39
N ASP A 34 -13.33 -5.87 -38.22
CA ASP A 34 -14.30 -6.95 -37.91
C ASP A 34 -13.77 -7.86 -36.78
N VAL A 35 -14.34 -7.68 -35.59
CA VAL A 35 -13.99 -8.44 -34.38
C VAL A 35 -14.30 -9.94 -34.47
N SER A 36 -15.10 -10.39 -35.44
CA SER A 36 -15.38 -11.81 -35.65
C SER A 36 -14.12 -12.62 -35.99
N VAL A 37 -13.08 -11.95 -36.53
CA VAL A 37 -11.80 -12.56 -36.88
C VAL A 37 -11.03 -13.04 -35.63
N PHE A 38 -11.24 -12.40 -34.48
CA PHE A 38 -10.51 -12.73 -33.24
C PHE A 38 -11.13 -13.87 -32.45
N ALA A 39 -12.38 -14.27 -32.75
CA ALA A 39 -13.15 -15.32 -32.04
C ALA A 39 -12.99 -15.23 -30.52
N PRO A 40 -13.37 -14.08 -29.88
CA PRO A 40 -13.23 -13.91 -28.44
C PRO A 40 -14.15 -14.90 -27.69
N SER A 41 -13.64 -15.44 -26.58
CA SER A 41 -14.47 -16.26 -25.67
C SER A 41 -15.40 -15.39 -24.83
N PHE A 42 -15.00 -14.15 -24.57
CA PHE A 42 -15.74 -13.17 -23.75
C PHE A 42 -15.79 -11.80 -24.43
N VAL A 43 -16.93 -11.13 -24.27
CA VAL A 43 -17.11 -9.72 -24.65
C VAL A 43 -17.59 -8.94 -23.45
N ILE A 44 -16.79 -7.97 -23.00
CA ILE A 44 -17.07 -7.19 -21.79
C ILE A 44 -17.03 -5.71 -22.14
N ASP A 45 -18.08 -4.99 -21.76
CA ASP A 45 -18.22 -3.57 -22.04
C ASP A 45 -17.81 -2.70 -20.86
N ASN A 46 -17.38 -1.47 -21.16
CA ASN A 46 -17.18 -0.41 -20.16
C ASN A 46 -16.22 -0.81 -19.03
N VAL A 47 -15.06 -1.30 -19.40
CA VAL A 47 -13.98 -1.57 -18.46
C VAL A 47 -12.95 -0.45 -18.44
N LEU A 48 -12.20 -0.37 -17.35
CA LEU A 48 -11.00 0.43 -17.23
C LEU A 48 -9.79 -0.49 -17.37
N ILE A 49 -8.85 -0.11 -18.24
CA ILE A 49 -7.57 -0.81 -18.44
C ILE A 49 -6.46 0.16 -18.09
N ILE A 50 -5.68 -0.17 -17.07
CA ILE A 50 -4.56 0.63 -16.57
C ILE A 50 -3.32 -0.24 -16.39
N PRO A 51 -2.11 0.36 -16.30
CA PRO A 51 -0.93 -0.37 -15.85
C PRO A 51 -1.19 -1.02 -14.48
N GLY A 52 -0.59 -2.15 -14.22
CA GLY A 52 -0.69 -2.79 -12.92
C GLY A 52 -0.22 -1.87 -11.80
N LEU A 53 -0.99 -1.78 -10.74
CA LEU A 53 -0.74 -0.91 -9.59
C LEU A 53 0.54 -1.31 -8.85
N CYS A 54 1.07 -0.39 -8.05
CA CYS A 54 2.26 -0.58 -7.24
C CYS A 54 1.99 -0.14 -5.81
N ASP A 55 2.23 -1.02 -4.84
CA ASP A 55 2.10 -0.71 -3.41
C ASP A 55 3.47 -0.83 -2.73
N VAL A 56 3.90 0.24 -2.10
CA VAL A 56 5.24 0.29 -1.49
C VAL A 56 5.24 -0.06 0.00
N HIS A 57 4.07 -0.47 0.54
CA HIS A 57 3.94 -0.79 1.96
C HIS A 57 2.95 -1.94 2.19
N VAL A 58 3.45 -3.18 2.24
CA VAL A 58 2.65 -4.37 2.53
C VAL A 58 3.37 -5.34 3.47
N HIS A 59 2.61 -6.09 4.25
CA HIS A 59 3.12 -7.11 5.18
C HIS A 59 2.76 -8.50 4.69
N LEU A 60 3.69 -9.20 4.04
CA LEU A 60 3.49 -10.56 3.55
C LEU A 60 3.77 -11.64 4.60
N ARG A 61 4.25 -11.23 5.80
CA ARG A 61 4.34 -12.08 7.00
C ARG A 61 5.24 -13.32 6.88
N GLU A 62 5.88 -13.58 5.77
CA GLU A 62 6.72 -14.74 5.52
C GLU A 62 8.15 -14.30 5.16
N PRO A 63 9.16 -14.88 5.84
CA PRO A 63 9.13 -15.97 6.82
C PRO A 63 8.62 -15.60 8.22
N GLY A 64 8.25 -16.62 9.00
CA GLY A 64 8.03 -16.57 10.44
C GLY A 64 6.59 -16.41 10.90
N PHE A 65 5.71 -15.77 10.13
CA PHE A 65 4.31 -15.52 10.51
C PHE A 65 3.30 -16.01 9.46
N CYS A 66 3.61 -17.14 8.80
CA CYS A 66 2.83 -17.72 7.71
C CYS A 66 1.37 -18.03 8.07
N TYR A 67 1.03 -18.08 9.36
CA TYR A 67 -0.34 -18.25 9.82
C TYR A 67 -1.21 -16.98 9.68
N LYS A 68 -0.59 -15.83 9.39
CA LYS A 68 -1.28 -14.55 9.13
C LYS A 68 -1.41 -14.28 7.64
N GLU A 69 -0.35 -14.56 6.89
CA GLU A 69 -0.24 -14.39 5.44
C GLU A 69 1.01 -15.12 4.95
N THR A 70 1.02 -15.49 3.65
CA THR A 70 2.20 -16.01 2.95
C THR A 70 2.51 -15.15 1.74
N ILE A 71 3.73 -15.28 1.18
CA ILE A 71 4.07 -14.60 -0.08
C ILE A 71 3.15 -15.07 -1.21
N ALA A 72 2.79 -16.37 -1.23
CA ALA A 72 1.86 -16.90 -2.22
C ALA A 72 0.47 -16.26 -2.13
N SER A 73 -0.16 -16.28 -0.94
CA SER A 73 -1.51 -15.72 -0.74
C SER A 73 -1.53 -14.20 -0.85
N GLY A 74 -0.54 -13.50 -0.28
CA GLY A 74 -0.47 -12.04 -0.34
C GLY A 74 -0.16 -11.53 -1.76
N SER A 75 0.68 -12.22 -2.55
CA SER A 75 0.89 -11.85 -3.95
C SER A 75 -0.34 -12.12 -4.83
N LEU A 76 -1.14 -13.15 -4.52
CA LEU A 76 -2.42 -13.40 -5.18
C LEU A 76 -3.47 -12.34 -4.78
N ALA A 77 -3.54 -11.97 -3.50
CA ALA A 77 -4.40 -10.88 -3.02
C ALA A 77 -4.04 -9.54 -3.69
N SER A 78 -2.74 -9.27 -3.83
CA SER A 78 -2.24 -8.10 -4.55
C SER A 78 -2.69 -8.13 -6.02
N ALA A 79 -2.53 -9.26 -6.70
CA ALA A 79 -2.99 -9.43 -8.08
C ALA A 79 -4.51 -9.24 -8.22
N ARG A 80 -5.30 -9.74 -7.27
CA ARG A 80 -6.75 -9.50 -7.20
C ARG A 80 -7.10 -8.03 -6.97
N GLY A 81 -6.26 -7.29 -6.25
CA GLY A 81 -6.39 -5.83 -6.09
C GLY A 81 -5.95 -5.03 -7.31
N GLY A 82 -5.40 -5.69 -8.35
CA GLY A 82 -4.89 -5.04 -9.56
C GLY A 82 -3.41 -4.65 -9.49
N TYR A 83 -2.69 -5.10 -8.47
CA TYR A 83 -1.27 -4.80 -8.28
C TYR A 83 -0.38 -5.81 -8.99
N THR A 84 0.71 -5.32 -9.56
CA THR A 84 1.75 -6.13 -10.21
C THR A 84 3.13 -5.95 -9.58
N ALA A 85 3.25 -5.02 -8.64
CA ALA A 85 4.45 -4.83 -7.84
C ALA A 85 4.08 -4.42 -6.41
N VAL A 86 4.76 -5.01 -5.42
CA VAL A 86 4.63 -4.65 -4.01
C VAL A 86 6.00 -4.61 -3.32
N CYS A 87 6.18 -3.69 -2.36
CA CYS A 87 7.34 -3.68 -1.48
C CYS A 87 6.96 -4.26 -0.12
N ALA A 88 7.65 -5.33 0.29
CA ALA A 88 7.33 -6.09 1.49
C ALA A 88 8.13 -5.62 2.70
N MET A 89 7.45 -5.19 3.77
CA MET A 89 8.04 -4.70 5.01
C MET A 89 8.83 -5.78 5.77
N PRO A 90 9.89 -5.38 6.52
CA PRO A 90 10.88 -6.29 7.06
C PRO A 90 10.53 -6.92 8.41
N ASN A 91 9.39 -6.61 9.03
CA ASN A 91 8.99 -7.11 10.34
C ASN A 91 8.63 -8.61 10.33
N LEU A 92 9.62 -9.43 10.09
CA LEU A 92 9.57 -10.87 9.87
C LEU A 92 10.34 -11.64 10.97
N ASN A 93 10.35 -12.96 10.90
CA ASN A 93 11.14 -13.80 11.79
C ASN A 93 11.78 -14.98 11.01
N PRO A 94 13.13 -14.93 10.77
CA PRO A 94 14.01 -13.84 11.17
C PRO A 94 13.76 -12.56 10.37
N THR A 95 14.13 -11.41 10.97
CA THR A 95 14.15 -10.11 10.26
C THR A 95 15.25 -10.11 9.19
N PRO A 96 15.05 -9.50 8.01
CA PRO A 96 16.08 -9.36 6.97
C PRO A 96 17.11 -8.28 7.36
N ASP A 97 17.92 -8.54 8.37
CA ASP A 97 18.95 -7.67 8.94
C ASP A 97 20.39 -8.04 8.54
N SER A 98 20.53 -9.13 7.82
CA SER A 98 21.77 -9.67 7.26
C SER A 98 21.49 -10.32 5.90
N ARG A 99 22.56 -10.58 5.15
CA ARG A 99 22.45 -11.31 3.86
C ARG A 99 21.78 -12.67 4.03
N GLU A 100 22.17 -13.43 5.05
CA GLU A 100 21.65 -14.76 5.33
C GLU A 100 20.12 -14.74 5.57
N ASN A 101 19.64 -13.81 6.39
CA ASN A 101 18.22 -13.67 6.71
C ASN A 101 17.42 -13.17 5.50
N LEU A 102 17.96 -12.22 4.72
CA LEU A 102 17.32 -11.74 3.50
C LEU A 102 17.19 -12.85 2.45
N ASP A 103 18.20 -13.71 2.30
CA ASP A 103 18.18 -14.81 1.33
C ASP A 103 17.03 -15.78 1.60
N LEU A 104 16.67 -16.02 2.85
CA LEU A 104 15.49 -16.83 3.20
C LEU A 104 14.21 -16.26 2.59
N GLN A 105 14.00 -14.93 2.68
CA GLN A 105 12.84 -14.27 2.09
C GLN A 105 12.90 -14.27 0.56
N LEU A 106 14.08 -13.99 -0.02
CA LEU A 106 14.27 -13.97 -1.47
C LEU A 106 14.01 -15.33 -2.13
N ASP A 107 14.42 -16.42 -1.48
CA ASP A 107 14.16 -17.77 -1.97
C ASP A 107 12.65 -18.08 -1.99
N ILE A 108 11.91 -17.65 -0.98
CA ILE A 108 10.45 -17.80 -0.95
C ILE A 108 9.80 -16.94 -2.02
N ILE A 109 10.20 -15.67 -2.15
CA ILE A 109 9.71 -14.75 -3.20
C ILE A 109 9.91 -15.39 -4.58
N LYS A 110 11.10 -15.90 -4.87
CA LYS A 110 11.43 -16.52 -6.16
C LYS A 110 10.57 -17.74 -6.47
N ARG A 111 10.21 -18.51 -5.44
CA ARG A 111 9.43 -19.74 -5.57
C ARG A 111 7.92 -19.48 -5.71
N ASP A 112 7.37 -18.55 -4.92
CA ASP A 112 5.95 -18.47 -4.64
C ASP A 112 5.27 -17.19 -5.12
N ALA A 113 6.02 -16.10 -5.40
CA ALA A 113 5.43 -14.83 -5.80
C ALA A 113 4.85 -14.87 -7.21
N LEU A 114 3.61 -14.41 -7.36
CA LEU A 114 2.92 -14.31 -8.66
C LEU A 114 3.21 -12.99 -9.38
N ILE A 115 3.57 -11.96 -8.63
CA ILE A 115 3.88 -10.60 -9.09
C ILE A 115 5.28 -10.20 -8.62
N SER A 116 5.73 -8.99 -8.97
CA SER A 116 6.98 -8.44 -8.43
C SER A 116 6.84 -8.16 -6.94
N VAL A 117 7.58 -8.89 -6.11
CA VAL A 117 7.71 -8.65 -4.66
C VAL A 117 9.14 -8.22 -4.38
N ILE A 118 9.31 -7.02 -3.82
CA ILE A 118 10.61 -6.43 -3.54
C ILE A 118 10.72 -6.22 -2.03
N PRO A 119 11.66 -6.86 -1.32
CA PRO A 119 11.78 -6.73 0.12
C PRO A 119 12.40 -5.40 0.54
N TYR A 120 12.13 -4.97 1.77
CA TYR A 120 12.97 -4.05 2.52
C TYR A 120 14.00 -4.83 3.35
N GLY A 121 15.19 -4.24 3.55
CA GLY A 121 16.08 -4.64 4.64
C GLY A 121 15.76 -3.85 5.90
N THR A 122 16.14 -4.35 7.08
CA THR A 122 16.01 -3.57 8.31
C THR A 122 17.07 -2.47 8.38
N ILE A 123 16.76 -1.38 9.11
CA ILE A 123 17.71 -0.34 9.45
C ILE A 123 18.66 -0.87 10.53
N THR A 124 18.09 -1.50 11.57
CA THR A 124 18.83 -1.99 12.72
C THR A 124 18.69 -3.51 12.87
N LYS A 125 19.68 -4.14 13.53
CA LYS A 125 19.64 -5.59 13.80
C LYS A 125 18.44 -5.95 14.66
N GLY A 126 17.63 -6.90 14.15
CA GLY A 126 16.39 -7.33 14.82
C GLY A 126 15.36 -6.21 15.01
N GLU A 127 15.48 -5.07 14.29
CA GLU A 127 14.64 -3.87 14.51
C GLU A 127 14.71 -3.38 15.97
N ALA A 128 15.87 -3.56 16.63
CA ALA A 128 16.03 -3.26 18.05
C ALA A 128 16.47 -1.80 18.33
N GLY A 129 16.89 -1.05 17.30
CA GLY A 129 17.35 0.33 17.44
C GLY A 129 18.74 0.49 18.06
N GLU A 130 19.49 -0.61 18.25
CA GLU A 130 20.77 -0.60 19.01
C GLU A 130 22.01 -0.60 18.11
N SER A 131 21.96 -1.24 16.96
CA SER A 131 23.07 -1.30 15.99
C SER A 131 22.55 -1.44 14.58
N LEU A 132 23.29 -0.90 13.60
CA LEU A 132 22.91 -1.00 12.19
C LEU A 132 22.90 -2.47 11.73
N ALA A 133 21.94 -2.79 10.87
CA ALA A 133 21.90 -4.02 10.10
C ALA A 133 23.05 -4.08 9.08
N ASP A 134 23.25 -5.22 8.46
CA ASP A 134 24.30 -5.41 7.44
C ASP A 134 23.85 -4.83 6.08
N MET A 135 23.51 -3.52 6.09
CA MET A 135 22.86 -2.80 4.98
C MET A 135 23.62 -2.92 3.65
N GLU A 136 24.96 -2.92 3.70
CA GLU A 136 25.79 -3.00 2.50
C GLU A 136 25.61 -4.32 1.74
N GLU A 137 25.52 -5.42 2.47
CA GLU A 137 25.37 -6.75 1.89
C GLU A 137 23.97 -6.97 1.27
N MET A 138 22.98 -6.25 1.78
CA MET A 138 21.59 -6.32 1.34
C MET A 138 21.22 -5.33 0.23
N ALA A 139 21.94 -4.22 0.11
CA ALA A 139 21.55 -3.04 -0.65
C ALA A 139 21.11 -3.31 -2.09
N LYS A 140 21.70 -4.28 -2.79
CA LYS A 140 21.38 -4.57 -4.20
C LYS A 140 20.00 -5.23 -4.40
N ASP A 141 19.50 -5.94 -3.37
CA ASP A 141 18.31 -6.78 -3.47
C ASP A 141 17.09 -6.22 -2.72
N VAL A 142 17.24 -5.03 -2.08
CA VAL A 142 16.16 -4.36 -1.34
C VAL A 142 15.79 -3.03 -1.99
N CYS A 143 14.52 -2.60 -1.85
CA CYS A 143 14.08 -1.29 -2.34
C CYS A 143 14.51 -0.12 -1.44
N GLY A 144 14.72 -0.37 -0.15
CA GLY A 144 15.13 0.60 0.86
C GLY A 144 15.34 -0.09 2.20
N PHE A 145 15.51 0.69 3.27
CA PHE A 145 15.69 0.18 4.63
C PHE A 145 14.63 0.75 5.56
N SER A 146 14.03 -0.12 6.37
CA SER A 146 12.94 0.22 7.29
C SER A 146 13.04 -0.60 8.57
N ASP A 147 12.69 -0.01 9.72
CA ASP A 147 12.35 -0.71 10.96
C ASP A 147 10.84 -0.55 11.21
N ASP A 148 10.04 -0.95 10.21
CA ASP A 148 8.60 -0.75 10.22
C ASP A 148 7.91 -1.45 11.40
N GLY A 149 6.93 -0.74 12.00
CA GLY A 149 6.20 -1.17 13.18
C GLY A 149 6.92 -0.93 14.51
N ARG A 150 8.17 -0.41 14.51
CA ARG A 150 8.93 -0.05 15.72
C ARG A 150 9.50 1.35 15.68
N GLY A 151 9.96 1.80 14.51
CA GLY A 151 10.64 3.06 14.32
C GLY A 151 11.99 3.17 15.01
N VAL A 152 12.89 4.01 14.51
CA VAL A 152 14.20 4.28 15.12
C VAL A 152 14.06 5.41 16.13
N GLN A 153 14.16 5.08 17.42
CA GLN A 153 13.92 6.02 18.52
C GLN A 153 15.12 6.95 18.76
N ASN A 154 16.34 6.46 18.54
CA ASN A 154 17.58 7.21 18.81
C ASN A 154 17.98 8.04 17.60
N GLU A 155 18.18 9.36 17.81
CA GLU A 155 18.54 10.30 16.75
C GLU A 155 19.91 9.98 16.13
N ASP A 156 20.92 9.64 16.95
CA ASP A 156 22.25 9.30 16.43
C ASP A 156 22.25 8.01 15.62
N MET A 157 21.42 7.03 16.00
CA MET A 157 21.21 5.81 15.22
C MET A 157 20.58 6.13 13.86
N MET A 158 19.52 6.96 13.83
CA MET A 158 18.88 7.39 12.58
C MET A 158 19.87 8.17 11.69
N ARG A 159 20.67 9.07 12.26
CA ARG A 159 21.73 9.80 11.54
C ARG A 159 22.73 8.84 10.88
N GLN A 160 23.21 7.84 11.62
CA GLN A 160 24.13 6.83 11.10
C GLN A 160 23.47 6.00 9.98
N ALA A 161 22.21 5.61 10.17
CA ALA A 161 21.43 4.88 9.17
C ALA A 161 21.27 5.69 7.87
N MET A 162 20.93 6.98 7.97
CA MET A 162 20.79 7.88 6.82
C MET A 162 22.11 8.04 6.07
N LEU A 163 23.23 8.25 6.77
CA LEU A 163 24.54 8.35 6.14
C LEU A 163 24.93 7.04 5.43
N LYS A 164 24.66 5.89 6.06
CA LYS A 164 24.92 4.58 5.44
C LYS A 164 24.04 4.35 4.23
N ALA A 165 22.71 4.55 4.33
CA ALA A 165 21.78 4.40 3.22
C ALA A 165 22.18 5.27 2.03
N LYS A 166 22.47 6.56 2.27
CA LYS A 166 22.96 7.48 1.23
C LYS A 166 24.21 6.98 0.53
N SER A 167 25.20 6.47 1.29
CA SER A 167 26.43 5.93 0.71
C SER A 167 26.21 4.72 -0.21
N LEU A 168 25.10 4.03 -0.02
CA LEU A 168 24.67 2.87 -0.82
C LEU A 168 23.69 3.25 -1.95
N GLY A 169 23.36 4.53 -2.13
CA GLY A 169 22.36 4.99 -3.08
C GLY A 169 20.94 4.51 -2.75
N LYS A 170 20.65 4.30 -1.46
CA LYS A 170 19.37 3.84 -0.95
C LYS A 170 18.70 4.92 -0.10
N MET A 171 17.39 4.74 0.16
CA MET A 171 16.62 5.61 1.04
C MET A 171 16.30 4.92 2.36
N ILE A 172 16.03 5.72 3.37
CA ILE A 172 15.34 5.30 4.59
C ILE A 172 13.83 5.42 4.36
N VAL A 173 13.10 4.38 4.74
CA VAL A 173 11.64 4.30 4.66
C VAL A 173 11.12 4.11 6.08
N ALA A 174 10.56 5.15 6.67
CA ALA A 174 10.42 5.24 8.11
C ALA A 174 8.97 5.15 8.59
N HIS A 175 8.72 4.17 9.44
CA HIS A 175 7.61 4.20 10.39
C HIS A 175 7.95 5.20 11.49
N CYS A 176 7.23 6.32 11.52
CA CYS A 176 7.51 7.41 12.45
C CYS A 176 6.58 7.30 13.66
N GLU A 177 7.12 6.79 14.76
CA GLU A 177 6.40 6.67 16.02
C GLU A 177 7.36 6.86 17.21
N ASP A 178 7.01 7.78 18.13
CA ASP A 178 7.69 7.94 19.41
C ASP A 178 7.05 7.02 20.44
N ASN A 179 7.73 5.93 20.77
CA ASN A 179 7.23 4.91 21.70
C ASN A 179 7.00 5.45 23.11
N SER A 180 7.71 6.52 23.53
CA SER A 180 7.56 7.14 24.85
C SER A 180 6.22 7.85 25.02
N LEU A 181 5.60 8.27 23.91
CA LEU A 181 4.32 8.96 23.87
C LEU A 181 3.11 8.05 23.74
N LEU A 182 3.30 6.75 23.48
CA LEU A 182 2.19 5.81 23.30
C LEU A 182 1.39 5.56 24.57
N ARG A 183 2.02 5.51 25.74
CA ARG A 183 1.39 5.35 27.07
C ARG A 183 0.39 4.20 27.15
N GLY A 184 0.63 3.13 26.36
CA GLY A 184 -0.28 1.99 26.24
C GLY A 184 -1.56 2.29 25.46
N GLY A 185 -1.59 3.36 24.68
CA GLY A 185 -2.66 3.71 23.75
C GLY A 185 -2.78 2.70 22.61
N TYR A 186 -3.94 2.67 21.99
CA TYR A 186 -4.24 1.74 20.91
C TYR A 186 -5.24 2.27 19.87
N ILE A 187 -5.74 3.49 20.07
CA ILE A 187 -6.53 4.28 19.13
C ILE A 187 -6.10 5.75 19.27
N HIS A 188 -6.61 6.65 18.44
CA HIS A 188 -6.35 8.09 18.54
C HIS A 188 -6.80 8.67 19.90
N ASP A 189 -6.01 9.60 20.47
CA ASP A 189 -6.39 10.40 21.65
C ASP A 189 -7.40 11.50 21.24
N GLY A 190 -8.54 11.05 20.70
CA GLY A 190 -9.62 11.87 20.22
C GLY A 190 -10.86 11.81 21.08
N GLU A 191 -11.98 12.27 20.52
CA GLU A 191 -13.27 12.32 21.23
C GLU A 191 -13.78 10.91 21.55
N TYR A 192 -13.61 9.96 20.63
CA TYR A 192 -14.03 8.57 20.83
C TYR A 192 -13.33 7.95 22.04
N ALA A 193 -12.01 8.11 22.13
CA ALA A 193 -11.22 7.57 23.24
C ALA A 193 -11.66 8.19 24.58
N ARG A 194 -11.77 9.53 24.64
CA ARG A 194 -12.15 10.24 25.86
C ARG A 194 -13.55 9.89 26.35
N THR A 195 -14.52 9.82 25.44
CA THR A 195 -15.93 9.58 25.80
C THR A 195 -16.22 8.15 26.17
N ARG A 196 -15.42 7.19 25.70
CA ARG A 196 -15.60 5.75 25.96
C ARG A 196 -14.57 5.15 26.91
N GLY A 197 -13.62 5.95 27.40
CA GLY A 197 -12.63 5.52 28.40
C GLY A 197 -11.50 4.65 27.83
N HIS A 198 -11.18 4.83 26.55
CA HIS A 198 -10.04 4.17 25.91
C HIS A 198 -8.73 4.95 26.11
N ARG A 199 -7.60 4.25 26.01
CA ARG A 199 -6.28 4.88 25.99
C ARG A 199 -5.93 5.35 24.58
N GLY A 200 -5.64 6.65 24.47
CA GLY A 200 -5.32 7.29 23.20
C GLY A 200 -3.83 7.34 22.90
N ILE A 201 -3.51 7.40 21.60
CA ILE A 201 -2.18 7.70 21.04
C ILE A 201 -2.26 9.14 20.52
N CYS A 202 -1.44 10.04 21.07
CA CYS A 202 -1.43 11.43 20.64
C CYS A 202 -0.83 11.61 19.23
N SER A 203 -1.19 12.67 18.54
CA SER A 203 -0.67 12.96 17.19
C SER A 203 0.83 13.24 17.20
N GLU A 204 1.36 13.79 18.31
CA GLU A 204 2.78 14.07 18.48
C GLU A 204 3.67 12.82 18.36
N SER A 205 3.15 11.65 18.73
CA SER A 205 3.89 10.39 18.55
C SER A 205 4.28 10.12 17.10
N GLU A 206 3.54 10.64 16.12
CA GLU A 206 3.84 10.52 14.69
C GLU A 206 4.66 11.72 14.17
N TRP A 207 4.14 12.94 14.34
CA TRP A 207 4.80 14.10 13.73
C TRP A 207 6.10 14.52 14.42
N GLY A 208 6.31 14.18 15.69
CA GLY A 208 7.55 14.48 16.41
C GLY A 208 8.77 13.81 15.76
N PRO A 209 8.79 12.47 15.58
CA PRO A 209 9.85 11.79 14.83
C PRO A 209 10.00 12.31 13.39
N ILE A 210 8.90 12.62 12.69
CA ILE A 210 8.99 13.21 11.35
C ILE A 210 9.75 14.53 11.39
N GLN A 211 9.44 15.41 12.33
CA GLN A 211 10.12 16.68 12.48
C GLN A 211 11.62 16.51 12.76
N ARG A 212 11.99 15.62 13.69
CA ARG A 212 13.38 15.24 13.97
C ARG A 212 14.10 14.77 12.72
N ASP A 213 13.45 13.87 11.96
CA ASP A 213 14.08 13.24 10.81
C ASP A 213 14.22 14.22 9.62
N MET A 214 13.36 15.23 9.49
CA MET A 214 13.57 16.30 8.51
C MET A 214 14.84 17.12 8.79
N GLU A 215 15.21 17.35 10.07
CA GLU A 215 16.47 17.97 10.42
C GLU A 215 17.66 17.07 10.00
N LEU A 216 17.56 15.76 10.25
CA LEU A 216 18.57 14.80 9.84
C LEU A 216 18.68 14.65 8.31
N VAL A 217 17.57 14.71 7.59
CA VAL A 217 17.59 14.75 6.11
C VAL A 217 18.32 15.98 5.61
N ARG A 218 18.09 17.14 6.22
CA ARG A 218 18.79 18.39 5.89
C ARG A 218 20.28 18.29 6.15
N GLU A 219 20.67 17.66 7.26
CA GLU A 219 22.07 17.44 7.65
C GLU A 219 22.77 16.45 6.71
N THR A 220 22.15 15.30 6.47
CA THR A 220 22.78 14.17 5.77
C THR A 220 22.59 14.22 4.25
N GLY A 221 21.50 14.82 3.78
CA GLY A 221 21.07 14.77 2.37
C GLY A 221 20.70 13.35 1.92
N CYS A 222 20.21 12.50 2.83
CA CYS A 222 19.71 11.17 2.51
C CYS A 222 18.33 11.27 1.88
N ALA A 223 18.05 10.46 0.86
CA ALA A 223 16.70 10.25 0.38
C ALA A 223 15.85 9.59 1.48
N TYR A 224 14.64 10.12 1.71
CA TYR A 224 13.79 9.72 2.82
C TYR A 224 12.35 9.54 2.37
N HIS A 225 11.68 8.52 2.90
CA HIS A 225 10.28 8.28 2.66
C HIS A 225 9.55 8.06 3.99
N VAL A 226 8.47 8.82 4.21
CA VAL A 226 7.65 8.72 5.42
C VAL A 226 6.48 7.79 5.14
N CYS A 227 6.40 6.68 5.88
CA CYS A 227 5.31 5.71 5.78
C CYS A 227 3.99 6.27 6.30
N HIS A 228 2.88 5.84 5.73
CA HIS A 228 1.48 5.89 6.21
C HIS A 228 1.13 7.10 7.12
N ILE A 229 1.46 8.33 6.69
CA ILE A 229 1.14 9.53 7.50
C ILE A 229 -0.37 9.67 7.73
N SER A 230 -0.74 10.10 8.93
CA SER A 230 -2.13 10.19 9.36
C SER A 230 -2.52 11.53 10.01
N THR A 231 -1.55 12.43 10.28
CA THR A 231 -1.81 13.68 11.00
C THR A 231 -1.60 14.91 10.12
N LYS A 232 -2.34 15.99 10.38
CA LYS A 232 -2.22 17.27 9.68
C LYS A 232 -0.85 17.93 9.87
N GLU A 233 -0.28 17.75 11.05
CA GLU A 233 1.06 18.27 11.35
C GLU A 233 2.12 17.58 10.49
N SER A 234 1.99 16.26 10.27
CA SER A 234 2.87 15.50 9.36
C SER A 234 2.81 16.05 7.93
N VAL A 235 1.61 16.33 7.43
CA VAL A 235 1.41 16.94 6.10
C VAL A 235 2.13 18.29 6.02
N ASP A 236 1.97 19.15 7.05
CA ASP A 236 2.58 20.48 7.05
C ASP A 236 4.11 20.44 7.16
N ILE A 237 4.66 19.51 7.96
CA ILE A 237 6.11 19.33 8.08
C ILE A 237 6.70 18.88 6.74
N ILE A 238 6.09 17.87 6.10
CA ILE A 238 6.56 17.33 4.81
C ILE A 238 6.42 18.37 3.70
N ARG A 239 5.32 19.13 3.67
CA ARG A 239 5.13 20.24 2.70
C ARG A 239 6.26 21.26 2.80
N ARG A 240 6.66 21.65 4.02
CA ARG A 240 7.78 22.57 4.24
C ARG A 240 9.11 21.95 3.79
N ALA A 241 9.38 20.70 4.18
CA ALA A 241 10.59 19.99 3.79
C ALA A 241 10.75 19.91 2.25
N LYS A 242 9.68 19.61 1.53
CA LYS A 242 9.67 19.63 0.06
C LYS A 242 9.89 21.02 -0.53
N ALA A 243 9.29 22.05 0.05
CA ALA A 243 9.49 23.45 -0.38
C ALA A 243 10.95 23.92 -0.19
N GLU A 244 11.66 23.35 0.78
CA GLU A 244 13.10 23.57 0.98
C GLU A 244 13.97 22.79 -0.02
N GLY A 245 13.39 21.89 -0.80
CA GLY A 245 14.11 21.06 -1.77
C GLY A 245 14.75 19.81 -1.17
N LEU A 246 14.33 19.35 0.00
CA LEU A 246 14.79 18.10 0.58
C LEU A 246 14.27 16.91 -0.24
N ASP A 247 15.07 15.86 -0.36
CA ASP A 247 14.67 14.62 -1.06
C ASP A 247 13.77 13.74 -0.18
N VAL A 248 12.54 14.22 0.01
CA VAL A 248 11.53 13.61 0.87
C VAL A 248 10.27 13.29 0.09
N THR A 249 9.73 12.11 0.32
CA THR A 249 8.39 11.69 -0.14
C THR A 249 7.62 11.07 1.01
N CYS A 250 6.31 10.93 0.86
CA CYS A 250 5.46 10.24 1.82
C CYS A 250 4.30 9.52 1.16
N GLU A 251 3.71 8.62 1.92
CA GLU A 251 2.52 7.86 1.55
C GLU A 251 1.43 7.98 2.62
N THR A 252 0.20 7.66 2.22
CA THR A 252 -0.93 7.49 3.15
C THR A 252 -1.83 6.35 2.68
N GLY A 253 -2.63 5.80 3.61
CA GLY A 253 -3.56 4.71 3.30
C GLY A 253 -4.95 5.20 2.89
N PRO A 254 -5.72 4.39 2.13
CA PRO A 254 -7.12 4.68 1.82
C PRO A 254 -7.97 4.93 3.07
N HIS A 255 -7.68 4.25 4.16
CA HIS A 255 -8.40 4.37 5.43
C HIS A 255 -8.17 5.72 6.11
N TYR A 256 -7.01 6.38 5.94
CA TYR A 256 -6.76 7.73 6.46
C TYR A 256 -7.39 8.84 5.60
N ILE A 257 -7.67 8.56 4.32
CA ILE A 257 -8.36 9.49 3.42
C ILE A 257 -9.87 9.45 3.67
N LEU A 258 -10.42 8.26 3.93
CA LEU A 258 -11.87 8.02 3.92
C LEU A 258 -12.50 7.94 5.31
N LEU A 259 -11.74 7.61 6.34
CA LEU A 259 -12.22 7.40 7.71
C LEU A 259 -11.51 8.32 8.70
N ASP A 260 -12.17 8.57 9.81
CA ASP A 260 -11.66 9.27 10.98
C ASP A 260 -12.14 8.58 12.28
N ASP A 261 -11.80 9.10 13.45
CA ASP A 261 -12.09 8.45 14.74
C ASP A 261 -13.59 8.40 15.07
N SER A 262 -14.45 9.17 14.37
CA SER A 262 -15.90 9.08 14.50
C SER A 262 -16.49 7.77 13.93
N HIS A 263 -15.73 7.09 13.05
CA HIS A 263 -16.11 5.81 12.45
C HIS A 263 -15.75 4.60 13.33
N LEU A 264 -14.99 4.80 14.40
CA LEU A 264 -14.54 3.72 15.29
C LEU A 264 -15.72 2.93 15.87
N GLN A 265 -15.53 1.62 16.01
CA GLN A 265 -16.45 0.69 16.65
C GLN A 265 -15.67 -0.21 17.60
N GLU A 266 -16.36 -0.83 18.57
CA GLU A 266 -15.77 -1.77 19.54
C GLU A 266 -15.37 -3.12 18.89
N HIS A 267 -14.68 -3.04 17.76
CA HIS A 267 -14.31 -4.20 16.94
C HIS A 267 -12.88 -4.08 16.44
N GLY A 268 -12.12 -5.19 16.47
CA GLY A 268 -10.71 -5.21 16.06
C GLY A 268 -10.43 -4.76 14.62
N ARG A 269 -11.42 -4.82 13.72
CA ARG A 269 -11.27 -4.33 12.34
C ARG A 269 -11.03 -2.82 12.22
N PHE A 270 -11.24 -2.07 13.29
CA PHE A 270 -10.95 -0.62 13.35
C PHE A 270 -9.62 -0.31 14.05
N LYS A 271 -8.84 -1.34 14.40
CA LYS A 271 -7.53 -1.16 15.06
C LYS A 271 -6.39 -1.32 14.07
N MET A 272 -5.72 -0.22 13.79
CA MET A 272 -4.51 -0.11 12.97
C MET A 272 -3.51 0.86 13.62
N ASN A 273 -2.30 0.91 13.14
CA ASN A 273 -1.28 1.85 13.58
C ASN A 273 -0.52 2.41 12.36
N PRO A 274 -0.53 3.74 12.14
CA PRO A 274 -1.19 4.78 12.93
C PRO A 274 -2.70 4.58 13.11
N PRO A 275 -3.31 5.11 14.20
CA PRO A 275 -4.75 5.01 14.37
C PRO A 275 -5.50 5.99 13.46
N LEU A 276 -6.78 5.71 13.20
CA LEU A 276 -7.67 6.70 12.57
C LEU A 276 -7.71 7.97 13.44
N ARG A 277 -7.37 9.11 12.86
CA ARG A 277 -7.25 10.39 13.54
C ARG A 277 -8.55 11.21 13.50
N SER A 278 -8.47 12.47 13.85
CA SER A 278 -9.61 13.39 13.84
C SER A 278 -10.15 13.67 12.42
N PRO A 279 -11.39 14.20 12.28
CA PRO A 279 -11.89 14.68 11.00
C PRO A 279 -11.00 15.76 10.36
N GLU A 280 -10.37 16.61 11.16
CA GLU A 280 -9.43 17.65 10.68
C GLU A 280 -8.15 17.03 10.11
N ASP A 281 -7.65 15.97 10.73
CA ASP A 281 -6.49 15.22 10.21
C ASP A 281 -6.84 14.56 8.88
N ARG A 282 -7.98 13.86 8.81
CA ARG A 282 -8.46 13.23 7.58
C ARG A 282 -8.59 14.25 6.43
N GLU A 283 -9.16 15.42 6.70
CA GLU A 283 -9.28 16.48 5.69
C GLU A 283 -7.91 16.98 5.22
N ALA A 284 -6.95 17.17 6.15
CA ALA A 284 -5.59 17.58 5.81
C ALA A 284 -4.85 16.52 4.97
N ILE A 285 -5.04 15.22 5.27
CA ILE A 285 -4.52 14.12 4.47
C ILE A 285 -5.11 14.15 3.05
N LEU A 286 -6.43 14.29 2.91
CA LEU A 286 -7.07 14.40 1.60
C LEU A 286 -6.52 15.59 0.80
N GLN A 287 -6.42 16.77 1.43
CA GLN A 287 -5.84 17.95 0.78
C GLN A 287 -4.37 17.75 0.41
N GLY A 288 -3.59 17.07 1.26
CA GLY A 288 -2.19 16.70 0.98
C GLY A 288 -2.04 15.78 -0.24
N VAL A 289 -2.99 14.86 -0.46
CA VAL A 289 -3.04 14.03 -1.66
C VAL A 289 -3.39 14.88 -2.90
N LEU A 290 -4.36 15.78 -2.78
CA LEU A 290 -4.83 16.59 -3.90
C LEU A 290 -3.81 17.65 -4.35
N ASP A 291 -3.05 18.25 -3.43
CA ASP A 291 -2.04 19.26 -3.74
C ASP A 291 -0.66 18.67 -4.06
N GLY A 292 -0.48 17.35 -3.94
CA GLY A 292 0.75 16.63 -4.25
C GLY A 292 1.81 16.67 -3.13
N THR A 293 1.44 17.11 -1.93
CA THR A 293 2.30 16.98 -0.73
C THR A 293 2.49 15.51 -0.39
N ILE A 294 1.41 14.71 -0.47
CA ILE A 294 1.46 13.24 -0.36
C ILE A 294 1.65 12.68 -1.76
N ASP A 295 2.71 11.91 -1.96
CA ASP A 295 3.17 11.47 -3.27
C ASP A 295 2.42 10.27 -3.80
N MET A 296 2.01 9.36 -2.91
CA MET A 296 1.45 8.07 -3.30
C MET A 296 0.51 7.49 -2.25
N ILE A 297 -0.26 6.51 -2.69
CA ILE A 297 -1.09 5.68 -1.83
C ILE A 297 -0.35 4.35 -1.61
N ALA A 298 -0.27 3.96 -0.34
CA ALA A 298 0.12 2.62 0.06
C ALA A 298 -0.92 2.06 1.03
N THR A 299 -1.17 0.77 0.97
CA THR A 299 -2.31 0.21 1.70
C THR A 299 -2.02 -0.08 3.16
N ASP A 300 -0.76 -0.23 3.52
CA ASP A 300 -0.36 -0.83 4.79
C ASP A 300 -1.15 -2.15 5.02
N HIS A 301 -1.21 -2.97 3.96
CA HIS A 301 -1.88 -4.26 4.03
C HIS A 301 -1.23 -5.14 5.09
N ALA A 302 -1.85 -5.21 6.27
CA ALA A 302 -1.28 -5.81 7.47
C ALA A 302 -2.18 -6.94 8.02
N PRO A 303 -2.21 -8.10 7.35
CA PRO A 303 -3.06 -9.22 7.72
C PRO A 303 -2.70 -9.82 9.08
N HIS A 304 -3.75 -10.20 9.81
CA HIS A 304 -3.70 -10.92 11.08
C HIS A 304 -4.73 -12.04 11.08
N SER A 305 -4.51 -13.06 11.92
CA SER A 305 -5.45 -14.17 12.07
C SER A 305 -6.79 -13.69 12.64
N ALA A 306 -7.85 -14.46 12.37
CA ALA A 306 -9.17 -14.20 12.94
C ALA A 306 -9.14 -14.14 14.48
N GLU A 307 -8.35 -15.00 15.12
CA GLU A 307 -8.16 -15.00 16.57
C GLU A 307 -7.56 -13.67 17.05
N GLU A 308 -6.50 -13.17 16.40
CA GLU A 308 -5.84 -11.93 16.78
C GLU A 308 -6.75 -10.71 16.58
N LYS A 309 -7.70 -10.75 15.64
CA LYS A 309 -8.62 -9.65 15.33
C LYS A 309 -9.98 -9.75 16.05
N SER A 310 -10.29 -10.85 16.71
CA SER A 310 -11.57 -11.09 17.43
C SER A 310 -11.61 -10.58 18.88
N ARG A 311 -10.52 -9.97 19.36
CA ARG A 311 -10.33 -9.60 20.77
C ARG A 311 -10.84 -8.20 21.13
N GLY A 312 -11.77 -7.65 20.32
CA GLY A 312 -12.29 -6.29 20.48
C GLY A 312 -11.28 -5.21 20.11
N LEU A 313 -11.65 -3.94 20.29
CA LEU A 313 -10.81 -2.81 19.89
C LEU A 313 -9.50 -2.74 20.67
N GLU A 314 -9.53 -2.96 21.99
CA GLU A 314 -8.35 -2.84 22.85
C GLU A 314 -7.31 -3.95 22.64
N LYS A 315 -7.76 -5.22 22.57
CA LYS A 315 -6.85 -6.37 22.66
C LYS A 315 -6.50 -7.00 21.30
N SER A 316 -7.16 -6.61 20.22
CA SER A 316 -6.81 -7.08 18.89
C SER A 316 -5.43 -6.57 18.46
N ALA A 317 -4.78 -7.30 17.56
CA ALA A 317 -3.55 -6.86 16.93
C ALA A 317 -3.82 -5.60 16.06
N MET A 318 -2.83 -4.72 15.95
CA MET A 318 -2.85 -3.55 15.07
C MET A 318 -2.59 -3.97 13.62
N GLY A 319 -3.40 -3.49 12.70
CA GLY A 319 -3.32 -3.77 11.28
C GLY A 319 -4.66 -4.20 10.68
N VAL A 320 -4.87 -3.81 9.43
CA VAL A 320 -6.05 -4.14 8.62
C VAL A 320 -5.62 -4.60 7.23
N VAL A 321 -6.50 -5.28 6.51
CA VAL A 321 -6.25 -5.63 5.12
C VAL A 321 -6.86 -4.57 4.21
N GLY A 322 -6.15 -4.19 3.14
CA GLY A 322 -6.56 -3.10 2.26
C GLY A 322 -6.24 -3.31 0.79
N ILE A 323 -5.32 -4.22 0.42
CA ILE A 323 -4.79 -4.29 -0.94
C ILE A 323 -5.84 -4.68 -1.99
N GLU A 324 -6.83 -5.50 -1.61
CA GLU A 324 -7.89 -5.92 -2.52
C GLU A 324 -9.00 -4.87 -2.69
N THR A 325 -9.01 -3.84 -1.85
CA THR A 325 -10.10 -2.84 -1.80
C THR A 325 -9.65 -1.41 -2.05
N ALA A 326 -8.34 -1.14 -2.08
CA ALA A 326 -7.81 0.21 -2.20
C ALA A 326 -8.29 0.93 -3.47
N PHE A 327 -8.12 0.31 -4.64
CA PHE A 327 -8.57 0.92 -5.90
C PHE A 327 -10.10 1.15 -5.93
N PRO A 328 -10.97 0.15 -5.65
CA PRO A 328 -12.41 0.36 -5.64
C PRO A 328 -12.85 1.46 -4.67
N LEU A 329 -12.29 1.52 -3.47
CA LEU A 329 -12.61 2.55 -2.49
C LEU A 329 -12.26 3.95 -2.98
N LEU A 330 -11.04 4.15 -3.48
CA LEU A 330 -10.58 5.44 -3.96
C LEU A 330 -11.26 5.84 -5.27
N TYR A 331 -11.48 4.91 -6.20
CA TYR A 331 -12.24 5.15 -7.41
C TYR A 331 -13.66 5.64 -7.10
N THR A 332 -14.35 4.94 -6.22
CA THR A 332 -15.73 5.28 -5.83
C THR A 332 -15.82 6.62 -5.11
N ASN A 333 -14.94 6.85 -4.13
CA ASN A 333 -15.07 8.02 -3.26
C ASN A 333 -14.38 9.28 -3.79
N LEU A 334 -13.36 9.16 -4.64
CA LEU A 334 -12.63 10.31 -5.16
C LEU A 334 -12.88 10.57 -6.64
N VAL A 335 -12.88 9.52 -7.48
CA VAL A 335 -13.00 9.71 -8.93
C VAL A 335 -14.46 9.89 -9.33
N MET A 336 -15.36 9.00 -8.91
CA MET A 336 -16.78 9.12 -9.26
C MET A 336 -17.45 10.35 -8.67
N THR A 337 -16.94 10.88 -7.57
CA THR A 337 -17.42 12.13 -6.95
C THR A 337 -16.81 13.39 -7.57
N GLY A 338 -15.83 13.24 -8.47
CA GLY A 338 -15.15 14.36 -9.14
C GLY A 338 -14.13 15.09 -8.26
N ILE A 339 -13.76 14.54 -7.10
CA ILE A 339 -12.71 15.10 -6.22
C ILE A 339 -11.33 14.96 -6.86
N MET A 340 -11.08 13.85 -7.57
CA MET A 340 -9.82 13.57 -8.25
C MET A 340 -10.10 13.04 -9.66
N SER A 341 -9.19 13.33 -10.61
CA SER A 341 -9.26 12.70 -11.92
C SER A 341 -8.78 11.24 -11.87
N LEU A 342 -9.24 10.42 -12.80
CA LEU A 342 -8.80 9.02 -12.90
C LEU A 342 -7.29 8.93 -13.20
N GLU A 343 -6.78 9.83 -14.05
CA GLU A 343 -5.33 9.93 -14.31
C GLU A 343 -4.54 10.26 -13.05
N GLY A 344 -5.09 11.14 -12.20
CA GLY A 344 -4.51 11.47 -10.89
C GLY A 344 -4.43 10.25 -9.99
N LEU A 345 -5.49 9.44 -9.93
CA LEU A 345 -5.51 8.21 -9.13
C LEU A 345 -4.48 7.19 -9.65
N VAL A 346 -4.42 6.97 -10.97
CA VAL A 346 -3.42 6.06 -11.56
C VAL A 346 -2.00 6.55 -11.27
N LYS A 347 -1.75 7.86 -11.37
CA LYS A 347 -0.44 8.44 -11.06
C LYS A 347 0.03 8.10 -9.65
N ILE A 348 -0.81 8.28 -8.63
CA ILE A 348 -0.42 8.07 -7.23
C ILE A 348 -0.45 6.60 -6.79
N MET A 349 -1.11 5.71 -7.55
CA MET A 349 -1.16 4.27 -7.26
C MET A 349 -0.25 3.42 -8.17
N CYS A 350 0.32 4.00 -9.22
CA CYS A 350 1.18 3.27 -10.17
C CYS A 350 2.48 4.03 -10.46
N ASP A 351 2.38 5.24 -11.07
CA ASP A 351 3.56 5.91 -11.65
C ASP A 351 4.50 6.46 -10.56
N ALA A 352 3.94 7.13 -9.54
CA ALA A 352 4.71 7.76 -8.48
C ALA A 352 5.45 6.73 -7.59
N PRO A 353 4.80 5.65 -7.09
CA PRO A 353 5.51 4.64 -6.30
C PRO A 353 6.60 3.93 -7.11
N ARG A 354 6.34 3.55 -8.37
CA ARG A 354 7.34 2.95 -9.24
C ARG A 354 8.54 3.86 -9.47
N SER A 355 8.29 5.13 -9.75
CA SER A 355 9.34 6.12 -10.00
C SER A 355 10.20 6.35 -8.76
N ARG A 356 9.58 6.54 -7.58
CA ARG A 356 10.30 6.82 -6.34
C ARG A 356 11.16 5.66 -5.88
N PHE A 357 10.66 4.44 -6.00
CA PHE A 357 11.35 3.23 -5.55
C PHE A 357 12.19 2.56 -6.64
N GLY A 358 12.31 3.19 -7.82
CA GLY A 358 13.12 2.68 -8.92
C GLY A 358 12.65 1.32 -9.44
N ILE A 359 11.33 1.05 -9.42
CA ILE A 359 10.74 -0.22 -9.85
C ILE A 359 10.58 -0.20 -11.37
N THR A 360 11.52 -0.82 -12.05
CA THR A 360 11.62 -0.83 -13.53
C THR A 360 11.02 -2.07 -14.19
N THR A 361 10.46 -3.01 -13.41
CA THR A 361 9.76 -4.17 -13.95
C THR A 361 8.56 -3.72 -14.81
N ASP A 362 8.29 -4.45 -15.90
CA ASP A 362 7.09 -4.19 -16.72
C ASP A 362 5.86 -4.15 -15.80
N PRO A 363 5.08 -3.07 -15.81
CA PRO A 363 3.88 -2.99 -14.98
C PRO A 363 2.81 -4.01 -15.40
N GLY A 364 2.86 -4.60 -16.61
CA GLY A 364 1.75 -5.36 -17.13
C GLY A 364 0.50 -4.49 -17.21
N PHE A 365 -0.67 -5.07 -16.99
CA PHE A 365 -1.93 -4.29 -16.93
C PHE A 365 -2.96 -4.97 -16.04
N THR A 366 -3.94 -4.17 -15.62
CA THR A 366 -5.12 -4.65 -14.91
C THR A 366 -6.40 -4.11 -15.54
N VAL A 367 -7.48 -4.89 -15.45
CA VAL A 367 -8.80 -4.58 -16.00
C VAL A 367 -9.82 -4.51 -14.86
N PHE A 368 -10.47 -3.37 -14.71
CA PHE A 368 -11.51 -3.16 -13.72
C PHE A 368 -12.87 -2.96 -14.38
N LYS A 369 -13.91 -3.56 -13.81
CA LYS A 369 -15.31 -3.25 -14.13
C LYS A 369 -15.73 -2.03 -13.32
N VAL A 370 -16.05 -0.92 -14.00
CA VAL A 370 -16.21 0.39 -13.35
C VAL A 370 -17.64 0.92 -13.33
N ASP A 371 -18.58 0.26 -13.97
CA ASP A 371 -19.99 0.65 -14.07
C ASP A 371 -20.95 -0.29 -13.29
N GLU A 372 -20.39 -1.24 -12.54
CA GLU A 372 -21.17 -2.16 -11.70
C GLU A 372 -20.78 -2.01 -10.23
N LYS A 373 -21.81 -1.89 -9.40
CA LYS A 373 -21.66 -1.74 -7.95
C LYS A 373 -21.63 -3.12 -7.29
N TYR A 374 -20.77 -3.29 -6.30
CA TYR A 374 -20.74 -4.47 -5.45
C TYR A 374 -20.46 -4.09 -3.99
N LYS A 375 -20.70 -5.01 -3.08
CA LYS A 375 -20.38 -4.82 -1.65
C LYS A 375 -19.04 -5.46 -1.32
N ILE A 376 -18.26 -4.77 -0.49
CA ILE A 376 -17.06 -5.35 0.10
C ILE A 376 -17.46 -6.43 1.09
N ASP A 377 -17.17 -7.68 0.75
CA ASP A 377 -17.36 -8.84 1.63
C ASP A 377 -15.98 -9.46 1.92
N PRO A 378 -15.50 -9.41 3.18
CA PRO A 378 -14.22 -9.99 3.53
C PRO A 378 -14.13 -11.50 3.31
N THR A 379 -15.26 -12.21 3.20
CA THR A 379 -15.27 -13.66 2.92
C THR A 379 -14.75 -13.97 1.52
N ASP A 380 -14.87 -13.00 0.58
CA ASP A 380 -14.40 -13.11 -0.79
C ASP A 380 -12.90 -12.82 -0.93
N PHE A 381 -12.25 -12.24 0.07
CA PHE A 381 -10.83 -11.89 -0.02
C PHE A 381 -9.96 -13.12 -0.20
N VAL A 382 -8.91 -12.98 -1.00
CA VAL A 382 -7.89 -14.01 -1.20
C VAL A 382 -6.85 -13.96 -0.09
N SER A 383 -6.54 -12.78 0.44
CA SER A 383 -5.72 -12.63 1.65
C SER A 383 -6.24 -13.53 2.76
N MET A 384 -5.33 -14.11 3.53
CA MET A 384 -5.67 -14.90 4.73
C MET A 384 -6.30 -14.01 5.82
N GLY A 385 -5.86 -12.75 5.91
CA GLY A 385 -6.48 -11.74 6.77
C GLY A 385 -7.84 -11.27 6.21
N LYS A 386 -8.81 -11.02 7.12
CA LYS A 386 -10.18 -10.63 6.75
C LYS A 386 -10.65 -9.33 7.43
N ALA A 387 -9.80 -8.72 8.26
CA ALA A 387 -10.20 -7.56 9.03
C ALA A 387 -10.04 -6.27 8.22
N THR A 388 -11.14 -5.71 7.76
CA THR A 388 -11.20 -4.40 7.07
C THR A 388 -12.28 -3.52 7.71
N PRO A 389 -12.02 -2.21 7.90
CA PRO A 389 -13.05 -1.29 8.39
C PRO A 389 -14.17 -1.04 7.36
N PHE A 390 -13.96 -1.39 6.10
CA PHE A 390 -14.87 -1.13 4.97
C PHE A 390 -15.82 -2.29 4.64
N GLU A 391 -15.95 -3.28 5.52
CA GLU A 391 -16.89 -4.39 5.34
C GLU A 391 -18.33 -3.88 5.16
N GLY A 392 -18.96 -4.28 4.06
CA GLY A 392 -20.34 -3.91 3.71
C GLY A 392 -20.46 -2.63 2.90
N ASP A 393 -19.38 -1.88 2.69
CA ASP A 393 -19.40 -0.68 1.85
C ASP A 393 -19.66 -1.04 0.39
N GLU A 394 -20.44 -0.19 -0.29
CA GLU A 394 -20.76 -0.34 -1.70
C GLU A 394 -19.75 0.43 -2.55
N VAL A 395 -19.09 -0.26 -3.46
CA VAL A 395 -18.04 0.29 -4.31
C VAL A 395 -18.19 -0.11 -5.77
N TYR A 396 -17.51 0.62 -6.65
CA TYR A 396 -17.29 0.32 -8.06
C TYR A 396 -15.82 0.01 -8.30
N GLY A 397 -15.50 -0.65 -9.40
CA GLY A 397 -14.09 -0.95 -9.74
C GLY A 397 -13.67 -2.36 -9.34
N LYS A 398 -14.54 -3.37 -9.57
CA LYS A 398 -14.19 -4.79 -9.38
C LYS A 398 -13.08 -5.19 -10.34
N CYS A 399 -11.98 -5.74 -9.83
CA CYS A 399 -10.90 -6.26 -10.67
C CYS A 399 -11.36 -7.54 -11.37
N LEU A 400 -11.27 -7.57 -12.71
CA LEU A 400 -11.60 -8.72 -13.52
C LEU A 400 -10.39 -9.50 -14.01
N LEU A 401 -9.27 -8.82 -14.23
CA LEU A 401 -8.08 -9.44 -14.80
C LEU A 401 -6.84 -8.66 -14.40
N THR A 402 -5.79 -9.38 -14.00
CA THR A 402 -4.44 -8.83 -13.84
C THR A 402 -3.46 -9.69 -14.62
N VAL A 403 -2.66 -9.04 -15.45
CA VAL A 403 -1.63 -9.68 -16.28
C VAL A 403 -0.26 -9.10 -15.92
N TYR A 404 0.68 -9.98 -15.61
CA TYR A 404 2.06 -9.63 -15.30
C TYR A 404 3.03 -10.52 -16.06
N ASN A 405 4.06 -9.94 -16.71
CA ASN A 405 5.01 -10.67 -17.55
C ASN A 405 4.34 -11.58 -18.60
N GLY A 406 3.26 -11.11 -19.24
CA GLY A 406 2.50 -11.85 -20.23
C GLY A 406 1.72 -13.05 -19.69
N LYS A 407 1.58 -13.18 -18.37
CA LYS A 407 0.82 -14.24 -17.71
C LYS A 407 -0.38 -13.66 -16.96
N ILE A 408 -1.50 -14.35 -17.03
CA ILE A 408 -2.66 -14.08 -16.18
C ILE A 408 -2.27 -14.49 -14.75
N VAL A 409 -2.20 -13.53 -13.83
CA VAL A 409 -1.91 -13.76 -12.41
C VAL A 409 -3.17 -13.71 -11.55
N TYR A 410 -4.23 -13.10 -12.07
CA TYR A 410 -5.58 -13.13 -11.50
C TYR A 410 -6.63 -12.99 -12.61
N SER A 411 -7.76 -13.73 -12.51
CA SER A 411 -8.92 -13.58 -13.38
C SER A 411 -10.22 -13.93 -12.65
N ASP A 412 -11.22 -13.07 -12.80
CA ASP A 412 -12.61 -13.27 -12.38
C ASP A 412 -13.57 -13.18 -13.58
N ILE A 413 -13.04 -13.24 -14.80
CA ILE A 413 -13.84 -13.06 -16.04
C ILE A 413 -14.87 -14.17 -16.21
N ASP A 414 -14.51 -15.42 -15.91
CA ASP A 414 -15.42 -16.56 -16.05
C ASP A 414 -16.63 -16.43 -15.11
N ASN A 415 -16.38 -16.13 -13.82
CA ASN A 415 -17.43 -15.91 -12.83
C ASN A 415 -18.33 -14.73 -13.22
N PHE A 416 -17.73 -13.62 -13.65
CA PHE A 416 -18.45 -12.43 -14.08
C PHE A 416 -19.34 -12.68 -15.30
N ALA A 417 -18.95 -13.56 -16.23
CA ALA A 417 -19.72 -13.90 -17.42
C ALA A 417 -20.89 -14.86 -17.09
N GLU A 418 -20.77 -15.70 -16.07
CA GLU A 418 -21.82 -16.62 -15.62
C GLU A 418 -22.92 -15.92 -14.81
N GLU A 419 -22.61 -14.79 -14.13
CA GLU A 419 -23.58 -13.98 -13.37
C GLU A 419 -24.53 -13.15 -14.26
N LYS A 420 -24.32 -13.08 -15.58
CA LYS A 420 -25.10 -12.34 -16.59
C LYS A 420 -25.85 -13.24 -17.53
#